data_99e578566d825cb3c0507b1769b43a7f
#
_entry.id   99e578566d825cb3c0507b1769b43a7f
#
_cell.length_a   1.000
_cell.length_b   1.000
_cell.length_c   1.000
_cell.angle_alpha   90.00
_cell.angle_beta   90.00
_cell.angle_gamma   90.00
#
_symmetry.space_group_name_H-M   'P 1'
#
loop_
_entity.id
_entity.type
_entity.pdbx_description
1 polymer ?
#
loop_
_entity_poly.entity_id
_entity_poly.type
_entity_poly.pdbx_seq_one_letter_code
_entity_poly.pdbx_strand_id
1 'polypeptide(L)'
;IRNDLSRVAEDVRVDKYRYVDVLHTNKGDILQTSSEISGRLSRNYQAHIGDMLAAQLPAGSITGAPKNKTVAIIEEAEGYDRGFYTGIMGIYDRGELNSAVMIRFVEQHGDGLSFKAGGGITSKSDCRKEYDEVLQKIYLPFE
;
A
#
# COMPACT_ATOMS: atom_id res chain seq x y z
N ILE A 1 -4.11 8.81 2.91
CA ILE A 1 -3.11 9.19 1.89
C ILE A 1 -3.04 10.69 1.72
N ARG A 2 -4.15 11.41 1.52
CA ARG A 2 -4.11 12.87 1.40
C ARG A 2 -3.40 13.53 2.60
N ASN A 3 -3.71 13.11 3.81
CA ASN A 3 -3.06 13.56 5.04
C ASN A 3 -1.55 13.24 5.07
N ASP A 4 -1.16 12.07 4.59
CA ASP A 4 0.26 11.68 4.56
C ASP A 4 1.01 12.55 3.55
N LEU A 5 0.43 12.76 2.35
CA LEU A 5 1.04 13.60 1.32
C LEU A 5 1.16 15.07 1.77
N SER A 6 0.20 15.60 2.56
CA SER A 6 0.24 16.96 3.10
C SER A 6 1.40 17.24 4.06
N ARG A 7 2.11 16.20 4.51
CA ARG A 7 3.31 16.36 5.36
C ARG A 7 4.55 16.73 4.57
N VAL A 8 4.55 16.42 3.28
CA VAL A 8 5.74 16.52 2.40
C VAL A 8 5.49 17.34 1.14
N ALA A 9 4.25 17.73 0.86
CA ALA A 9 3.87 18.47 -0.32
C ALA A 9 2.89 19.61 0.01
N GLU A 10 2.93 20.64 -0.81
CA GLU A 10 1.99 21.77 -0.82
C GLU A 10 0.88 21.54 -1.87
N ASP A 11 -0.20 22.31 -1.80
CA ASP A 11 -1.31 22.29 -2.76
C ASP A 11 -1.87 20.88 -3.00
N VAL A 12 -1.99 20.08 -1.95
CA VAL A 12 -2.49 18.72 -2.05
C VAL A 12 -3.97 18.70 -2.43
N ARG A 13 -4.28 18.05 -3.53
CA ARG A 13 -5.64 17.97 -4.10
C ARG A 13 -5.95 16.56 -4.56
N VAL A 14 -7.25 16.28 -4.68
CA VAL A 14 -7.76 15.05 -5.29
C VAL A 14 -8.10 15.35 -6.75
N ASP A 15 -7.34 14.79 -7.67
CA ASP A 15 -7.52 15.03 -9.11
C ASP A 15 -8.64 14.13 -9.67
N LYS A 16 -8.70 12.86 -9.22
CA LYS A 16 -9.80 11.94 -9.52
C LYS A 16 -10.24 11.22 -8.25
N TYR A 17 -11.53 11.19 -8.00
CA TYR A 17 -12.09 10.59 -6.81
C TYR A 17 -12.88 9.32 -7.13
N ARG A 18 -12.46 8.19 -6.52
CA ARG A 18 -13.15 6.90 -6.58
C ARG A 18 -13.53 6.46 -8.01
N TYR A 19 -12.60 6.57 -8.93
CA TYR A 19 -12.78 5.98 -10.25
C TYR A 19 -12.52 4.46 -10.20
N VAL A 20 -13.06 3.75 -11.18
CA VAL A 20 -12.94 2.30 -11.27
C VAL A 20 -11.88 1.94 -12.30
N ASP A 21 -10.87 1.20 -11.84
CA ASP A 21 -9.89 0.54 -12.70
C ASP A 21 -10.32 -0.90 -12.95
N VAL A 22 -10.15 -1.36 -14.19
CA VAL A 22 -10.34 -2.76 -14.56
C VAL A 22 -8.98 -3.42 -14.64
N LEU A 23 -8.74 -4.40 -13.78
CA LEU A 23 -7.51 -5.19 -13.79
C LEU A 23 -7.79 -6.53 -14.45
N HIS A 24 -7.18 -6.75 -15.62
CA HIS A 24 -7.28 -8.01 -16.33
C HIS A 24 -6.38 -9.07 -15.67
N THR A 25 -6.95 -10.19 -15.26
CA THR A 25 -6.19 -11.31 -14.67
C THR A 25 -6.52 -12.61 -15.40
N ASN A 26 -5.68 -13.61 -15.22
CA ASN A 26 -5.92 -14.96 -15.78
C ASN A 26 -7.17 -15.65 -15.20
N LYS A 27 -7.76 -15.13 -14.12
CA LYS A 27 -9.01 -15.61 -13.51
C LYS A 27 -10.23 -14.74 -13.85
N GLY A 28 -10.05 -13.73 -14.72
CA GLY A 28 -11.08 -12.76 -15.09
C GLY A 28 -10.75 -11.35 -14.63
N ASP A 29 -11.64 -10.42 -14.93
CA ASP A 29 -11.47 -9.01 -14.62
C ASP A 29 -11.80 -8.72 -13.15
N ILE A 30 -10.94 -7.92 -12.52
CA ILE A 30 -11.14 -7.41 -11.17
C ILE A 30 -11.38 -5.90 -11.25
N LEU A 31 -12.43 -5.43 -10.59
CA LEU A 31 -12.69 -4.00 -10.45
C LEU A 31 -12.02 -3.45 -9.20
N GLN A 32 -11.21 -2.43 -9.37
CA GLN A 32 -10.55 -1.73 -8.28
C GLN A 32 -11.01 -0.28 -8.23
N THR A 33 -11.42 0.18 -7.05
CA THR A 33 -11.72 1.59 -6.83
C THR A 33 -10.44 2.33 -6.45
N SER A 34 -10.06 3.31 -7.25
CA SER A 34 -8.86 4.11 -7.07
C SER A 34 -9.18 5.60 -6.88
N SER A 35 -8.22 6.35 -6.38
CA SER A 35 -8.27 7.82 -6.36
C SER A 35 -6.89 8.36 -6.68
N GLU A 36 -6.84 9.42 -7.46
CA GLU A 36 -5.61 10.12 -7.81
C GLU A 36 -5.48 11.37 -6.95
N ILE A 37 -4.37 11.47 -6.23
CA ILE A 37 -4.08 12.58 -5.33
C ILE A 37 -2.70 13.12 -5.69
N SER A 38 -2.62 14.41 -5.94
CA SER A 38 -1.37 15.08 -6.26
C SER A 38 -1.03 16.19 -5.27
N GLY A 39 0.23 16.59 -5.27
CA GLY A 39 0.74 17.72 -4.50
C GLY A 39 2.03 18.22 -5.12
N ARG A 40 2.40 19.45 -4.80
CA ARG A 40 3.61 20.09 -5.30
C ARG A 40 4.74 19.91 -4.28
N LEU A 41 5.85 19.33 -4.74
CA LEU A 41 7.06 19.19 -3.93
C LEU A 41 7.88 20.49 -3.93
N SER A 42 8.73 20.68 -2.93
CA SER A 42 9.72 21.76 -2.86
C SER A 42 10.74 21.64 -3.98
N ARG A 43 11.41 22.74 -4.34
CA ARG A 43 12.42 22.76 -5.44
C ARG A 43 13.62 21.84 -5.20
N ASN A 44 13.96 21.56 -3.95
CA ASN A 44 15.09 20.71 -3.56
C ASN A 44 14.65 19.30 -3.12
N TYR A 45 13.48 18.84 -3.52
CA TYR A 45 12.91 17.56 -3.08
C TYR A 45 13.85 16.37 -3.32
N GLN A 46 14.66 16.42 -4.36
CA GLN A 46 15.59 15.33 -4.72
C GLN A 46 16.61 15.02 -3.61
N ALA A 47 17.00 16.03 -2.82
CA ALA A 47 17.90 15.85 -1.68
C ALA A 47 17.20 15.22 -0.45
N HIS A 48 15.87 15.13 -0.45
CA HIS A 48 15.06 14.74 0.69
C HIS A 48 14.08 13.60 0.40
N ILE A 49 14.27 12.88 -0.70
CA ILE A 49 13.34 11.79 -1.12
C ILE A 49 13.19 10.75 -0.02
N GLY A 50 14.28 10.34 0.64
CA GLY A 50 14.24 9.37 1.74
C GLY A 50 13.42 9.86 2.93
N ASP A 51 13.60 11.11 3.35
CA ASP A 51 12.85 11.73 4.45
C ASP A 51 11.37 11.85 4.10
N MET A 52 11.07 12.22 2.86
CA MET A 52 9.70 12.33 2.36
C MET A 52 8.99 10.97 2.34
N LEU A 53 9.66 9.91 1.93
CA LEU A 53 9.13 8.55 2.01
C LEU A 53 8.90 8.11 3.45
N ALA A 54 9.90 8.32 4.32
CA ALA A 54 9.80 7.98 5.74
C ALA A 54 8.64 8.70 6.43
N ALA A 55 8.40 9.97 6.10
CA ALA A 55 7.30 10.76 6.66
C ALA A 55 5.89 10.23 6.26
N GLN A 56 5.78 9.51 5.15
CA GLN A 56 4.53 8.95 4.67
C GLN A 56 4.28 7.52 5.17
N LEU A 57 5.33 6.83 5.59
CA LEU A 57 5.25 5.44 6.06
C LEU A 57 4.91 5.32 7.56
N PRO A 58 4.30 4.20 7.98
CA PRO A 58 3.62 3.22 7.14
C PRO A 58 2.48 3.86 6.35
N ALA A 59 2.21 3.35 5.14
CA ALA A 59 1.22 3.94 4.24
C ALA A 59 -0.19 3.95 4.87
N GLY A 60 -0.86 5.10 4.82
CA GLY A 60 -2.21 5.26 5.40
C GLY A 60 -3.27 4.38 4.74
N SER A 61 -3.06 3.94 3.50
CA SER A 61 -3.91 2.94 2.83
C SER A 61 -3.84 1.55 3.45
N ILE A 62 -2.75 1.27 4.16
CA ILE A 62 -2.53 0.00 4.86
C ILE A 62 -2.99 0.10 6.31
N THR A 63 -2.59 1.17 6.99
CA THR A 63 -2.83 1.29 8.43
C THR A 63 -4.22 1.82 8.77
N GLY A 64 -4.84 2.59 7.88
CA GLY A 64 -6.06 3.33 8.22
C GLY A 64 -5.75 4.56 9.09
N ALA A 65 -6.78 5.06 9.78
CA ALA A 65 -6.70 6.25 10.63
C ALA A 65 -7.47 6.06 11.95
N PRO A 66 -6.97 6.60 13.07
CA PRO A 66 -5.73 7.35 13.26
C PRO A 66 -4.47 6.45 13.24
N LYS A 67 -3.48 6.79 12.43
CA LYS A 67 -2.31 5.94 12.13
C LYS A 67 -1.63 5.34 13.36
N ASN A 68 -1.30 6.14 14.37
CA ASN A 68 -0.58 5.66 15.56
C ASN A 68 -1.34 4.60 16.34
N LYS A 69 -2.68 4.72 16.44
CA LYS A 69 -3.52 3.73 17.12
C LYS A 69 -3.65 2.45 16.31
N THR A 70 -3.86 2.58 15.02
CA THR A 70 -4.03 1.41 14.15
C THR A 70 -2.75 0.62 13.97
N VAL A 71 -1.58 1.28 13.92
CA VAL A 71 -0.28 0.58 13.90
C VAL A 71 -0.08 -0.24 15.18
N ALA A 72 -0.35 0.33 16.35
CA ALA A 72 -0.23 -0.40 17.62
C ALA A 72 -1.19 -1.62 17.68
N ILE A 73 -2.42 -1.47 17.18
CA ILE A 73 -3.39 -2.60 17.12
C ILE A 73 -2.90 -3.68 16.18
N ILE A 74 -2.35 -3.31 15.01
CA ILE A 74 -1.82 -4.28 14.04
C ILE A 74 -0.65 -5.05 14.64
N GLU A 75 0.28 -4.36 15.28
CA GLU A 75 1.46 -4.95 15.93
C GLU A 75 1.06 -5.94 17.03
N GLU A 76 0.09 -5.57 17.88
CA GLU A 76 -0.44 -6.43 18.93
C GLU A 76 -1.19 -7.64 18.36
N ALA A 77 -2.01 -7.44 17.33
CA ALA A 77 -2.86 -8.49 16.76
C ALA A 77 -2.09 -9.52 15.94
N GLU A 78 -1.06 -9.09 15.20
CA GLU A 78 -0.32 -9.99 14.32
C GLU A 78 0.79 -10.75 15.05
N GLY A 79 1.52 -10.12 15.95
CA GLY A 79 2.55 -10.74 16.75
C GLY A 79 3.75 -11.30 15.96
N TYR A 80 3.99 -10.80 14.73
CA TYR A 80 5.13 -11.16 13.89
C TYR A 80 5.68 -9.96 13.14
N ASP A 81 6.94 -10.04 12.70
CA ASP A 81 7.56 -9.02 11.87
C ASP A 81 7.10 -9.17 10.40
N ARG A 82 6.52 -8.12 9.86
CA ARG A 82 6.08 -8.09 8.46
C ARG A 82 7.22 -8.09 7.45
N GLY A 83 8.44 -7.72 7.86
CA GLY A 83 9.57 -7.56 6.96
C GLY A 83 9.26 -6.54 5.86
N PHE A 84 9.37 -6.95 4.61
CA PHE A 84 9.05 -6.10 3.46
C PHE A 84 7.55 -5.94 3.19
N TYR A 85 6.70 -6.79 3.76
CA TYR A 85 5.25 -6.73 3.53
C TYR A 85 4.66 -5.40 4.03
N THR A 86 3.93 -4.72 3.17
CA THR A 86 3.37 -3.37 3.37
C THR A 86 4.40 -2.24 3.46
N GLY A 87 5.67 -2.53 3.22
CA GLY A 87 6.70 -1.54 2.98
C GLY A 87 6.57 -0.88 1.61
N ILE A 88 7.63 -0.27 1.13
CA ILE A 88 7.67 0.37 -0.18
C ILE A 88 8.82 -0.19 -1.01
N MET A 89 8.58 -0.39 -2.29
CA MET A 89 9.59 -0.70 -3.30
C MET A 89 9.46 0.28 -4.46
N GLY A 90 10.57 0.65 -5.06
CA GLY A 90 10.54 1.56 -6.19
C GLY A 90 11.84 1.63 -6.96
N ILE A 91 11.77 2.31 -8.09
CA ILE A 91 12.92 2.62 -8.95
C ILE A 91 13.08 4.13 -8.92
N TYR A 92 14.28 4.58 -8.57
CA TYR A 92 14.68 5.97 -8.63
C TYR A 92 15.66 6.16 -9.77
N ASP A 93 15.28 6.96 -10.76
CA ASP A 93 16.14 7.28 -11.92
C ASP A 93 16.00 8.76 -12.28
N ARG A 94 17.13 9.43 -12.49
CA ARG A 94 17.23 10.84 -12.97
C ARG A 94 16.35 11.84 -12.24
N GLY A 95 16.14 11.66 -10.94
CA GLY A 95 15.32 12.56 -10.12
C GLY A 95 13.85 12.18 -10.04
N GLU A 96 13.44 11.12 -10.71
CA GLU A 96 12.08 10.58 -10.66
C GLU A 96 12.04 9.29 -9.83
N LEU A 97 11.05 9.17 -8.98
CA LEU A 97 10.78 7.97 -8.20
C LEU A 97 9.43 7.37 -8.62
N ASN A 98 9.47 6.14 -9.10
CA ASN A 98 8.27 5.32 -9.30
C ASN A 98 8.25 4.24 -8.23
N SER A 99 7.26 4.24 -7.36
CA SER A 99 7.20 3.34 -6.20
C SER A 99 5.79 2.87 -5.91
N ALA A 100 5.72 1.72 -5.24
CA ALA A 100 4.47 1.12 -4.81
C ALA A 100 4.59 0.50 -3.43
N VAL A 101 3.46 0.37 -2.73
CA VAL A 101 3.37 -0.41 -1.49
C VAL A 101 3.49 -1.89 -1.82
N MET A 102 4.35 -2.60 -1.09
CA MET A 102 4.60 -4.03 -1.30
C MET A 102 3.47 -4.87 -0.74
N ILE A 103 2.56 -5.24 -1.63
CA ILE A 103 1.45 -6.17 -1.36
C ILE A 103 1.34 -7.18 -2.50
N ARG A 104 0.81 -8.37 -2.23
CA ARG A 104 0.59 -9.42 -3.25
C ARG A 104 1.88 -9.79 -4.00
N PHE A 105 2.87 -10.24 -3.26
CA PHE A 105 4.14 -10.68 -3.81
C PHE A 105 4.58 -12.01 -3.20
N VAL A 106 5.53 -12.66 -3.86
CA VAL A 106 6.17 -13.88 -3.37
C VAL A 106 7.47 -13.50 -2.67
N GLU A 107 7.63 -13.94 -1.44
CA GLU A 107 8.85 -13.78 -0.65
C GLU A 107 9.57 -15.13 -0.54
N GLN A 108 10.88 -15.12 -0.72
CA GLN A 108 11.72 -16.30 -0.57
C GLN A 108 12.35 -16.33 0.82
N HIS A 109 12.19 -17.46 1.51
CA HIS A 109 12.78 -17.72 2.81
C HIS A 109 13.58 -19.02 2.76
N GLY A 110 14.90 -18.97 2.69
CA GLY A 110 15.72 -20.15 2.47
C GLY A 110 15.27 -20.91 1.22
N ASP A 111 14.83 -22.17 1.39
CA ASP A 111 14.34 -22.99 0.27
C ASP A 111 12.81 -22.88 0.04
N GLY A 112 12.11 -22.08 0.85
CA GLY A 112 10.65 -21.92 0.78
C GLY A 112 10.22 -20.62 0.11
N LEU A 113 8.99 -20.62 -0.42
CA LEU A 113 8.31 -19.45 -0.98
C LEU A 113 7.02 -19.19 -0.18
N SER A 114 6.79 -17.93 0.15
CA SER A 114 5.56 -17.45 0.80
C SER A 114 4.89 -16.39 -0.04
N PHE A 115 3.59 -16.50 -0.27
CA PHE A 115 2.81 -15.44 -0.89
C PHE A 115 2.28 -14.48 0.20
N LYS A 116 2.59 -13.20 0.07
CA LYS A 116 2.15 -12.16 1.01
C LYS A 116 0.89 -11.46 0.49
N ALA A 117 -0.21 -11.66 1.18
CA ALA A 117 -1.48 -10.99 0.91
C ALA A 117 -2.19 -10.62 2.21
N GLY A 118 -3.12 -9.68 2.14
CA GLY A 118 -3.93 -9.27 3.28
C GLY A 118 -5.14 -8.45 2.89
N GLY A 119 -6.00 -8.21 3.86
CA GLY A 119 -7.23 -7.43 3.73
C GLY A 119 -7.30 -6.28 4.73
N GLY A 120 -8.20 -5.34 4.51
CA GLY A 120 -8.48 -4.24 5.43
C GLY A 120 -9.60 -4.60 6.39
N ILE A 121 -9.32 -4.65 7.68
CA ILE A 121 -10.31 -4.97 8.71
C ILE A 121 -10.92 -3.68 9.26
N THR A 122 -12.23 -3.65 9.35
CA THR A 122 -13.01 -2.54 9.93
C THR A 122 -13.99 -3.07 10.99
N SER A 123 -14.64 -2.17 11.72
CA SER A 123 -15.66 -2.54 12.72
C SER A 123 -16.88 -3.25 12.12
N LYS A 124 -17.05 -3.23 10.80
CA LYS A 124 -18.15 -3.88 10.07
C LYS A 124 -17.71 -5.13 9.33
N SER A 125 -16.44 -5.49 9.42
CA SER A 125 -15.90 -6.67 8.76
C SER A 125 -16.45 -7.96 9.37
N ASP A 126 -16.77 -8.92 8.51
CA ASP A 126 -17.09 -10.28 8.86
C ASP A 126 -15.84 -11.14 8.67
N CYS A 127 -15.41 -11.83 9.71
CA CYS A 127 -14.15 -12.58 9.74
C CYS A 127 -14.04 -13.58 8.56
N ARG A 128 -15.12 -14.30 8.26
CA ARG A 128 -15.11 -15.30 7.20
C ARG A 128 -15.00 -14.67 5.82
N LYS A 129 -15.75 -13.59 5.59
CA LYS A 129 -15.71 -12.88 4.30
C LYS A 129 -14.35 -12.24 4.05
N GLU A 130 -13.74 -11.63 5.06
CA GLU A 130 -12.40 -11.05 4.94
C GLU A 130 -11.34 -12.11 4.65
N TYR A 131 -11.43 -13.28 5.30
CA TYR A 131 -10.54 -14.41 5.02
C TYR A 131 -10.71 -14.94 3.60
N ASP A 132 -11.95 -15.13 3.15
CA ASP A 132 -12.25 -15.58 1.78
C ASP A 132 -11.74 -14.55 0.74
N GLU A 133 -11.83 -13.24 1.05
CA GLU A 133 -11.27 -12.18 0.20
C GLU A 133 -9.74 -12.27 0.10
N VAL A 134 -9.04 -12.55 1.21
CA VAL A 134 -7.58 -12.74 1.18
C VAL A 134 -7.22 -13.93 0.29
N LEU A 135 -7.95 -15.05 0.39
CA LEU A 135 -7.70 -16.20 -0.46
C LEU A 135 -7.90 -15.90 -1.95
N GLN A 136 -8.90 -15.09 -2.30
CA GLN A 136 -9.12 -14.66 -3.69
C GLN A 136 -8.00 -13.76 -4.22
N LYS A 137 -7.31 -13.04 -3.34
CA LYS A 137 -6.16 -12.20 -3.71
C LYS A 137 -4.88 -12.98 -3.99
N ILE A 138 -4.85 -14.26 -3.66
CA ILE A 138 -3.69 -15.13 -3.93
C ILE A 138 -3.78 -15.62 -5.38
N TYR A 139 -3.08 -14.95 -6.25
CA TYR A 139 -2.89 -15.36 -7.64
C TYR A 139 -1.48 -15.00 -8.11
N LEU A 140 -0.91 -15.84 -8.96
CA LEU A 140 0.36 -15.52 -9.59
C LEU A 140 0.08 -14.89 -10.95
N PRO A 141 0.75 -13.79 -11.32
CA PRO A 141 0.54 -13.10 -12.60
C PRO A 141 1.24 -13.80 -13.79
N PHE A 142 1.62 -15.05 -13.61
CA PHE A 142 2.29 -15.84 -14.63
C PHE A 142 1.33 -16.91 -15.18
N GLU A 143 1.37 -17.11 -16.48
CA GLU A 143 0.78 -18.27 -17.17
C GLU A 143 1.67 -19.49 -17.01
#